data_296abd116e003387a4a5ae02cb0b4f07
#
_entry.id   296abd116e003387a4a5ae02cb0b4f07
#
_cell.length_a   1.000
_cell.length_b   1.000
_cell.length_c   1.000
_cell.angle_alpha   90.00
_cell.angle_beta   90.00
_cell.angle_gamma   90.00
#
_symmetry.space_group_name_H-M   'P 1'
#
loop_
_entity.id
_entity.type
_entity.pdbx_description
1 polymer ?
#
loop_
_entity_poly.entity_id
_entity_poly.type
_entity_poly.pdbx_seq_one_letter_code
_entity_poly.pdbx_strand_id
1 'polypeptide(L)'
;GLGDVYKRQTVSYGSWSYTTDLKIKPSKHLIHELIDIVSKNGVLLLNVSPRASGEIPADQQKVLLEIGEWLKQNGEAIYNTRPWYTYGEGPTKEPEGSLKNRKLFDSLEYTSLDYRFTRKGNTVYVLTMGELNVGTNILLKSFVSKQMAEVPKIQRVTILGSTKTVNWKMDRNGLILNVPEIPNKVSIVYLSLLHISEPTRRTPISYAVFC
;
A
#
# COMPACT_ATOMS: atom_id res chain seq x y z
N GLY A 1 12.17 15.41 -4.85
CA GLY A 1 12.89 15.22 -3.60
C GLY A 1 12.48 13.93 -2.96
N LEU A 2 13.42 13.09 -2.54
CA LEU A 2 13.16 11.92 -1.70
C LEU A 2 12.75 12.45 -0.31
N GLY A 3 11.45 12.70 -0.14
CA GLY A 3 10.90 13.07 1.15
C GLY A 3 11.00 11.90 2.12
N ASP A 4 11.06 12.24 3.38
CA ASP A 4 11.28 11.42 4.58
C ASP A 4 11.05 9.92 4.42
N VAL A 5 12.17 9.20 4.31
CA VAL A 5 12.23 7.72 4.17
C VAL A 5 11.67 7.00 5.40
N TYR A 6 11.49 7.71 6.52
CA TYR A 6 10.94 7.17 7.76
C TYR A 6 9.70 7.92 8.21
N LYS A 7 8.55 7.25 8.19
CA LYS A 7 7.35 7.74 8.89
C LYS A 7 7.18 7.00 10.21
N ARG A 8 7.18 7.76 11.31
CA ARG A 8 6.90 7.24 12.64
C ARG A 8 5.40 7.37 12.91
N GLN A 9 4.76 6.25 13.19
CA GLN A 9 3.35 6.19 13.53
C GLN A 9 3.16 5.50 14.87
N THR A 10 2.00 5.72 15.50
CA THR A 10 1.59 5.01 16.70
C THR A 10 0.29 4.26 16.41
N VAL A 11 0.09 3.14 17.08
CA VAL A 11 -1.15 2.36 17.01
C VAL A 11 -2.37 3.14 17.54
N SER A 12 -2.15 4.28 18.16
CA SER A 12 -3.18 5.10 18.79
C SER A 12 -3.28 6.49 18.17
N TYR A 13 -4.41 7.14 18.38
CA TYR A 13 -4.59 8.55 18.10
C TYR A 13 -3.98 9.41 19.24
N GLY A 14 -3.18 10.40 18.88
CA GLY A 14 -2.78 11.50 19.77
C GLY A 14 -1.63 11.25 20.74
N SER A 15 -1.34 10.03 21.19
CA SER A 15 -0.29 9.76 22.18
C SER A 15 0.70 8.68 21.75
N TRP A 16 1.97 8.87 22.13
CA TRP A 16 3.03 7.86 21.97
C TRP A 16 3.15 6.95 23.19
N SER A 17 2.70 7.46 24.35
CA SER A 17 2.75 6.76 25.63
C SER A 17 1.37 6.24 26.00
N TYR A 18 1.32 5.21 26.86
CA TYR A 18 0.08 4.70 27.39
C TYR A 18 -0.66 5.73 28.26
N THR A 19 -1.96 5.84 28.01
CA THR A 19 -2.93 6.54 28.87
C THR A 19 -4.17 5.68 28.98
N THR A 20 -4.96 5.84 30.05
CA THR A 20 -6.12 4.98 30.34
C THR A 20 -7.25 5.10 29.33
N ASP A 21 -7.32 6.22 28.61
CA ASP A 21 -8.33 6.57 27.61
C ASP A 21 -7.79 6.56 26.18
N LEU A 22 -6.71 5.82 25.93
CA LEU A 22 -6.04 5.77 24.65
C LEU A 22 -6.96 5.20 23.57
N LYS A 23 -7.26 5.99 22.54
CA LYS A 23 -8.03 5.54 21.37
C LYS A 23 -7.13 4.84 20.37
N ILE A 24 -7.39 3.56 20.11
CA ILE A 24 -6.59 2.75 19.18
C ILE A 24 -7.13 2.91 17.76
N LYS A 25 -6.20 3.06 16.79
CA LYS A 25 -6.52 3.12 15.36
C LYS A 25 -7.01 1.77 14.86
N PRO A 26 -8.01 1.71 13.97
CA PRO A 26 -8.37 0.48 13.29
C PRO A 26 -7.20 -0.10 12.50
N SER A 27 -7.06 -1.42 12.48
CA SER A 27 -6.02 -2.10 11.68
C SER A 27 -6.05 -1.72 10.19
N LYS A 28 -7.24 -1.56 9.61
CA LYS A 28 -7.44 -1.07 8.24
C LYS A 28 -6.71 0.25 8.00
N HIS A 29 -6.81 1.21 8.92
CA HIS A 29 -6.15 2.50 8.81
C HIS A 29 -4.63 2.37 8.80
N LEU A 30 -4.07 1.56 9.71
CA LEU A 30 -2.62 1.32 9.79
C LEU A 30 -2.10 0.52 8.59
N ILE A 31 -2.88 -0.40 8.03
CA ILE A 31 -2.56 -1.10 6.79
C ILE A 31 -2.51 -0.11 5.62
N HIS A 32 -3.46 0.81 5.51
CA HIS A 32 -3.45 1.84 4.47
C HIS A 32 -2.24 2.77 4.61
N GLU A 33 -1.89 3.20 5.83
CA GLU A 33 -0.67 3.96 6.09
C GLU A 33 0.59 3.19 5.65
N LEU A 34 0.69 1.90 5.98
CA LEU A 34 1.81 1.04 5.58
C LEU A 34 1.93 0.96 4.05
N ILE A 35 0.83 0.67 3.37
CA ILE A 35 0.78 0.55 1.91
C ILE A 35 1.25 1.86 1.26
N ASP A 36 0.72 2.99 1.71
CA ASP A 36 1.05 4.29 1.15
C ASP A 36 2.52 4.64 1.36
N ILE A 37 3.05 4.42 2.56
CA ILE A 37 4.47 4.66 2.90
C ILE A 37 5.38 3.80 2.01
N VAL A 38 5.11 2.50 1.90
CA VAL A 38 5.95 1.56 1.14
C VAL A 38 5.89 1.86 -0.36
N SER A 39 4.72 2.21 -0.90
CA SER A 39 4.58 2.59 -2.32
C SER A 39 5.41 3.81 -2.70
N LYS A 40 5.75 4.66 -1.73
CA LYS A 40 6.61 5.85 -1.87
C LYS A 40 8.06 5.61 -1.46
N ASN A 41 8.48 4.35 -1.32
CA ASN A 41 9.82 3.93 -0.88
C ASN A 41 10.15 4.29 0.57
N GLY A 42 9.14 4.43 1.41
CA GLY A 42 9.31 4.71 2.84
C GLY A 42 9.32 3.45 3.71
N VAL A 43 9.68 3.66 4.98
CA VAL A 43 9.66 2.65 6.03
C VAL A 43 8.74 3.11 7.15
N LEU A 44 7.84 2.23 7.58
CA LEU A 44 6.96 2.48 8.72
C LEU A 44 7.62 1.99 10.01
N LEU A 45 7.81 2.90 10.97
CA LEU A 45 8.10 2.58 12.37
C LEU A 45 6.80 2.72 13.17
N LEU A 46 6.22 1.59 13.55
CA LEU A 46 4.96 1.55 14.30
C LEU A 46 5.23 1.41 15.80
N ASN A 47 4.84 2.43 16.54
CA ASN A 47 4.98 2.46 18.00
C ASN A 47 3.76 1.83 18.67
N VAL A 48 4.00 1.04 19.71
CA VAL A 48 3.01 0.54 20.66
C VAL A 48 3.19 1.20 22.03
N SER A 49 2.15 1.26 22.83
CA SER A 49 2.14 1.96 24.13
C SER A 49 1.88 0.96 25.26
N PRO A 50 2.91 0.26 25.78
CA PRO A 50 2.75 -0.69 26.87
C PRO A 50 2.38 0.03 28.18
N ARG A 51 1.74 -0.69 29.09
CA ARG A 51 1.51 -0.28 30.48
C ARG A 51 2.83 -0.20 31.25
N ALA A 52 2.84 0.41 32.42
CA ALA A 52 3.99 0.44 33.31
C ALA A 52 4.51 -0.96 33.71
N SER A 53 3.66 -1.98 33.68
CA SER A 53 4.03 -3.39 33.86
C SER A 53 4.81 -4.00 32.70
N GLY A 54 4.92 -3.31 31.55
CA GLY A 54 5.48 -3.84 30.32
C GLY A 54 4.46 -4.58 29.43
N GLU A 55 3.25 -4.79 29.91
CA GLU A 55 2.19 -5.45 29.16
C GLU A 55 1.65 -4.56 28.04
N ILE A 56 1.53 -5.11 26.83
CA ILE A 56 0.81 -4.46 25.72
C ILE A 56 -0.69 -4.70 25.90
N PRO A 57 -1.53 -3.66 25.99
CA PRO A 57 -2.98 -3.80 26.14
C PRO A 57 -3.63 -4.65 25.03
N ALA A 58 -4.68 -5.40 25.38
CA ALA A 58 -5.32 -6.38 24.50
C ALA A 58 -5.87 -5.76 23.20
N ASP A 59 -6.36 -4.54 23.24
CA ASP A 59 -6.84 -3.78 22.07
C ASP A 59 -5.69 -3.46 21.09
N GLN A 60 -4.50 -3.10 21.58
CA GLN A 60 -3.32 -2.91 20.76
C GLN A 60 -2.81 -4.25 20.20
N GLN A 61 -2.78 -5.31 21.03
CA GLN A 61 -2.42 -6.66 20.57
C GLN A 61 -3.33 -7.11 19.43
N LYS A 62 -4.65 -6.92 19.54
CA LYS A 62 -5.62 -7.26 18.52
C LYS A 62 -5.28 -6.60 17.18
N VAL A 63 -5.02 -5.30 17.17
CA VAL A 63 -4.69 -4.55 15.95
C VAL A 63 -3.38 -5.06 15.32
N LEU A 64 -2.36 -5.35 16.14
CA LEU A 64 -1.09 -5.89 15.65
C LEU A 64 -1.28 -7.28 15.01
N LEU A 65 -2.09 -8.13 15.62
CA LEU A 65 -2.40 -9.46 15.07
C LEU A 65 -3.18 -9.37 13.75
N GLU A 66 -4.15 -8.47 13.65
CA GLU A 66 -4.89 -8.22 12.40
C GLU A 66 -3.97 -7.73 11.27
N ILE A 67 -3.02 -6.84 11.56
CA ILE A 67 -1.99 -6.41 10.60
C ILE A 67 -1.10 -7.59 10.22
N GLY A 68 -0.71 -8.43 11.19
CA GLY A 68 0.08 -9.63 10.97
C GLY A 68 -0.61 -10.63 10.04
N GLU A 69 -1.89 -10.89 10.23
CA GLU A 69 -2.67 -11.78 9.35
C GLU A 69 -2.79 -11.19 7.93
N TRP A 70 -3.01 -9.89 7.80
CA TRP A 70 -3.02 -9.23 6.50
C TRP A 70 -1.66 -9.36 5.79
N LEU A 71 -0.56 -9.15 6.50
CA LEU A 71 0.80 -9.27 5.98
C LEU A 71 1.16 -10.71 5.62
N LYS A 72 0.67 -11.71 6.36
CA LYS A 72 0.85 -13.13 6.03
C LYS A 72 0.30 -13.46 4.64
N GLN A 73 -0.82 -12.86 4.26
CA GLN A 73 -1.44 -13.04 2.96
C GLN A 73 -0.81 -12.13 1.88
N ASN A 74 -0.55 -10.86 2.19
CA ASN A 74 -0.25 -9.82 1.22
C ASN A 74 1.20 -9.28 1.32
N GLY A 75 2.01 -9.79 2.23
CA GLY A 75 3.36 -9.30 2.50
C GLY A 75 4.30 -9.35 1.31
N GLU A 76 4.04 -10.21 0.32
CA GLU A 76 4.79 -10.25 -0.93
C GLU A 76 4.78 -8.90 -1.67
N ALA A 77 3.66 -8.16 -1.57
CA ALA A 77 3.50 -6.83 -2.16
C ALA A 77 4.15 -5.71 -1.33
N ILE A 78 4.63 -6.02 -0.13
CA ILE A 78 5.24 -5.07 0.82
C ILE A 78 6.74 -5.33 0.93
N TYR A 79 7.15 -6.58 1.22
CA TYR A 79 8.54 -6.91 1.54
C TYR A 79 9.42 -7.00 0.29
N ASN A 80 10.60 -6.36 0.36
CA ASN A 80 11.58 -6.35 -0.73
C ASN A 80 11.05 -5.79 -2.05
N THR A 81 10.06 -4.88 -1.97
CA THR A 81 9.53 -4.17 -3.12
C THR A 81 10.22 -2.83 -3.32
N ARG A 82 9.95 -2.21 -4.46
CA ARG A 82 10.34 -0.85 -4.82
C ARG A 82 9.12 -0.13 -5.38
N PRO A 83 9.08 1.20 -5.37
CA PRO A 83 8.07 1.95 -6.11
C PRO A 83 8.07 1.53 -7.58
N TRP A 84 6.91 1.47 -8.17
CA TRP A 84 6.79 1.42 -9.61
C TRP A 84 7.13 2.80 -10.20
N TYR A 85 6.96 3.04 -11.50
CA TYR A 85 7.23 4.36 -12.09
C TYR A 85 6.34 5.46 -11.49
N THR A 86 5.17 5.11 -10.96
CA THR A 86 4.33 5.94 -10.10
C THR A 86 3.95 5.17 -8.84
N TYR A 87 3.82 5.86 -7.72
CA TYR A 87 3.45 5.23 -6.45
C TYR A 87 1.96 4.87 -6.35
N GLY A 88 1.11 5.48 -7.18
CA GLY A 88 -0.32 5.23 -7.12
C GLY A 88 -1.12 6.13 -8.07
N GLU A 89 -2.42 5.91 -8.06
CA GLU A 89 -3.42 6.77 -8.70
C GLU A 89 -4.69 6.82 -7.84
N GLY A 90 -5.50 7.86 -8.04
CA GLY A 90 -6.75 8.08 -7.35
C GLY A 90 -7.00 9.55 -7.00
N PRO A 91 -8.20 9.86 -6.51
CA PRO A 91 -8.60 11.22 -6.18
C PRO A 91 -8.05 11.72 -4.84
N THR A 92 -7.76 10.81 -3.90
CA THR A 92 -7.34 11.19 -2.55
C THR A 92 -5.91 11.70 -2.55
N LYS A 93 -5.76 12.96 -2.13
CA LYS A 93 -4.46 13.61 -1.95
C LYS A 93 -4.13 13.66 -0.48
N GLU A 94 -2.91 13.27 -0.12
CA GLU A 94 -2.43 13.47 1.22
C GLU A 94 -2.23 14.95 1.50
N PRO A 95 -2.48 15.39 2.75
CA PRO A 95 -2.16 16.74 3.16
C PRO A 95 -0.68 17.04 2.98
N GLU A 96 -0.36 18.15 2.33
CA GLU A 96 1.01 18.64 2.25
C GLU A 96 1.43 19.23 3.58
N GLY A 97 2.68 19.01 3.98
CA GLY A 97 3.29 19.65 5.13
C GLY A 97 3.77 18.70 6.22
N SER A 98 4.37 19.32 7.24
CA SER A 98 5.03 18.65 8.34
C SER A 98 4.03 18.04 9.34
N LEU A 99 4.56 17.35 10.35
CA LEU A 99 3.87 16.74 11.51
C LEU A 99 2.78 17.60 12.18
N LYS A 100 2.71 18.92 11.90
CA LYS A 100 1.68 19.84 12.39
C LYS A 100 0.27 19.47 11.88
N ASN A 101 0.16 18.74 10.76
CA ASN A 101 -1.11 18.32 10.15
C ASN A 101 -1.51 16.89 10.52
N ARG A 102 -1.01 16.34 11.62
CA ARG A 102 -1.28 14.96 12.05
C ARG A 102 -2.77 14.60 12.07
N LYS A 103 -3.63 15.50 12.54
CA LYS A 103 -5.08 15.28 12.57
C LYS A 103 -5.67 15.05 11.18
N LEU A 104 -5.14 15.72 10.14
CA LEU A 104 -5.57 15.53 8.76
C LEU A 104 -5.14 14.16 8.23
N PHE A 105 -3.94 13.68 8.58
CA PHE A 105 -3.50 12.33 8.24
C PHE A 105 -4.33 11.26 8.96
N ASP A 106 -4.64 11.47 10.23
CA ASP A 106 -5.45 10.54 11.04
C ASP A 106 -6.91 10.46 10.57
N SER A 107 -7.41 11.47 9.84
CA SER A 107 -8.77 11.50 9.26
C SER A 107 -8.81 11.16 7.77
N LEU A 108 -7.67 10.78 7.16
CA LEU A 108 -7.61 10.48 5.74
C LEU A 108 -8.36 9.17 5.43
N GLU A 109 -9.37 9.29 4.59
CA GLU A 109 -10.12 8.14 4.08
C GLU A 109 -9.87 7.98 2.57
N TYR A 110 -9.51 6.76 2.19
CA TYR A 110 -9.34 6.40 0.79
C TYR A 110 -10.65 5.90 0.19
N THR A 111 -10.82 6.15 -1.10
CA THR A 111 -11.98 5.71 -1.88
C THR A 111 -11.68 4.43 -2.66
N SER A 112 -12.71 3.84 -3.24
CA SER A 112 -12.56 2.69 -4.16
C SER A 112 -11.79 3.00 -5.45
N LEU A 113 -11.47 4.29 -5.70
CA LEU A 113 -10.71 4.74 -6.85
C LEU A 113 -9.23 5.02 -6.52
N ASP A 114 -8.83 4.78 -5.27
CA ASP A 114 -7.44 4.97 -4.82
C ASP A 114 -6.68 3.65 -4.86
N TYR A 115 -5.56 3.67 -5.55
CA TYR A 115 -4.66 2.53 -5.72
C TYR A 115 -3.23 2.93 -5.38
N ARG A 116 -2.46 1.97 -4.89
CA ARG A 116 -1.02 2.12 -4.69
C ARG A 116 -0.29 1.01 -5.46
N PHE A 117 0.92 1.33 -5.88
CA PHE A 117 1.73 0.42 -6.69
C PHE A 117 3.07 0.15 -6.04
N THR A 118 3.42 -1.12 -5.98
CA THR A 118 4.78 -1.57 -5.67
C THR A 118 5.26 -2.52 -6.75
N ARG A 119 6.57 -2.75 -6.83
CA ARG A 119 7.17 -3.61 -7.84
C ARG A 119 8.24 -4.51 -7.23
N LYS A 120 8.30 -5.77 -7.70
CA LYS A 120 9.37 -6.71 -7.39
C LYS A 120 9.73 -7.49 -8.67
N GLY A 121 10.93 -7.27 -9.19
CA GLY A 121 11.30 -7.82 -10.50
C GLY A 121 10.34 -7.38 -11.60
N ASN A 122 9.76 -8.34 -12.30
CA ASN A 122 8.77 -8.11 -13.37
C ASN A 122 7.32 -8.11 -12.86
N THR A 123 7.11 -8.15 -11.57
CA THR A 123 5.78 -8.13 -10.97
C THR A 123 5.44 -6.74 -10.46
N VAL A 124 4.27 -6.22 -10.86
CA VAL A 124 3.67 -5.03 -10.28
C VAL A 124 2.50 -5.45 -9.42
N TYR A 125 2.47 -4.98 -8.19
CA TYR A 125 1.37 -5.17 -7.25
C TYR A 125 0.50 -3.92 -7.27
N VAL A 126 -0.80 -4.13 -7.42
CA VAL A 126 -1.83 -3.10 -7.34
C VAL A 126 -2.58 -3.30 -6.03
N LEU A 127 -2.38 -2.39 -5.09
CA LEU A 127 -2.98 -2.42 -3.77
C LEU A 127 -4.17 -1.47 -3.74
N THR A 128 -5.36 -1.99 -3.52
CA THR A 128 -6.59 -1.17 -3.44
C THR A 128 -6.67 -0.51 -2.07
N MET A 129 -7.04 0.75 -2.02
CA MET A 129 -7.10 1.52 -0.77
C MET A 129 -8.52 1.67 -0.23
N GLY A 130 -9.54 1.47 -1.07
CA GLY A 130 -10.95 1.50 -0.67
C GLY A 130 -11.66 0.18 -0.91
N GLU A 131 -12.89 0.09 -0.45
CA GLU A 131 -13.72 -1.09 -0.64
C GLU A 131 -14.20 -1.18 -2.09
N LEU A 132 -14.11 -2.39 -2.65
CA LEU A 132 -14.55 -2.69 -4.00
C LEU A 132 -15.80 -3.56 -3.97
N ASN A 133 -16.76 -3.23 -4.83
CA ASN A 133 -17.93 -4.06 -5.03
C ASN A 133 -17.66 -5.17 -6.03
N VAL A 134 -18.07 -6.40 -5.71
CA VAL A 134 -17.98 -7.57 -6.58
C VAL A 134 -18.67 -7.28 -7.92
N GLY A 135 -18.05 -7.73 -9.01
CA GLY A 135 -18.57 -7.56 -10.37
C GLY A 135 -18.32 -6.19 -10.99
N THR A 136 -17.82 -5.21 -10.24
CA THR A 136 -17.45 -3.91 -10.81
C THR A 136 -16.14 -3.99 -11.59
N ASN A 137 -15.96 -3.07 -12.53
CA ASN A 137 -14.70 -2.91 -13.24
C ASN A 137 -13.90 -1.75 -12.64
N ILE A 138 -12.63 -1.98 -12.36
CA ILE A 138 -11.67 -0.93 -12.00
C ILE A 138 -10.81 -0.62 -13.22
N LEU A 139 -10.55 0.66 -13.46
CA LEU A 139 -9.70 1.14 -14.54
C LEU A 139 -8.42 1.75 -13.98
N LEU A 140 -7.29 1.14 -14.32
CA LEU A 140 -5.96 1.57 -13.91
C LEU A 140 -5.28 2.30 -15.08
N LYS A 141 -5.38 3.63 -15.08
CA LYS A 141 -4.87 4.49 -16.16
C LYS A 141 -3.35 4.53 -16.21
N SER A 142 -2.71 4.31 -15.09
CA SER A 142 -1.25 4.27 -14.98
C SER A 142 -0.60 3.24 -15.91
N PHE A 143 -1.30 2.18 -16.31
CA PHE A 143 -0.75 1.14 -17.20
C PHE A 143 -0.58 1.56 -18.67
N VAL A 144 -1.07 2.74 -19.07
CA VAL A 144 -0.90 3.31 -20.43
C VAL A 144 -0.34 4.73 -20.39
N SER A 145 0.33 5.10 -19.31
CA SER A 145 0.89 6.44 -19.15
C SER A 145 2.00 6.72 -20.18
N LYS A 146 2.00 7.93 -20.75
CA LYS A 146 3.07 8.43 -21.62
C LYS A 146 4.44 8.55 -20.91
N GLN A 147 4.46 8.48 -19.58
CA GLN A 147 5.69 8.48 -18.79
C GLN A 147 6.41 7.12 -18.81
N MET A 148 5.74 6.09 -19.28
CA MET A 148 6.35 4.78 -19.50
C MET A 148 7.03 4.75 -20.87
N ALA A 149 8.23 4.17 -20.93
CA ALA A 149 8.96 3.99 -22.20
C ALA A 149 8.19 3.08 -23.16
N GLU A 150 7.53 2.06 -22.61
CA GLU A 150 6.69 1.12 -23.36
C GLU A 150 5.47 0.72 -22.54
N VAL A 151 4.34 0.45 -23.22
CA VAL A 151 3.17 -0.14 -22.58
C VAL A 151 3.50 -1.59 -22.19
N PRO A 152 3.37 -1.95 -20.90
CA PRO A 152 3.76 -3.27 -20.43
C PRO A 152 2.86 -4.36 -21.05
N LYS A 153 3.47 -5.45 -21.50
CA LYS A 153 2.73 -6.65 -21.89
C LYS A 153 2.38 -7.44 -20.65
N ILE A 154 1.11 -7.40 -20.25
CA ILE A 154 0.61 -8.17 -19.12
C ILE A 154 0.46 -9.63 -19.56
N GLN A 155 1.06 -10.54 -18.82
CA GLN A 155 0.94 -11.98 -19.08
C GLN A 155 -0.19 -12.60 -18.24
N ARG A 156 -0.33 -12.16 -17.02
CA ARG A 156 -1.29 -12.73 -16.08
C ARG A 156 -1.65 -11.71 -14.99
N VAL A 157 -2.89 -11.74 -14.55
CA VAL A 157 -3.35 -11.04 -13.36
C VAL A 157 -3.93 -12.06 -12.38
N THR A 158 -3.49 -12.00 -11.13
CA THR A 158 -3.97 -12.84 -10.03
C THR A 158 -4.21 -11.99 -8.79
N ILE A 159 -4.75 -12.57 -7.74
CA ILE A 159 -4.96 -11.92 -6.45
C ILE A 159 -4.17 -12.69 -5.40
N LEU A 160 -3.40 -11.98 -4.57
CA LEU A 160 -2.68 -12.60 -3.46
C LEU A 160 -3.65 -13.26 -2.49
N GLY A 161 -3.31 -14.47 -2.06
CA GLY A 161 -4.15 -15.26 -1.15
C GLY A 161 -5.44 -15.79 -1.75
N SER A 162 -5.61 -15.74 -3.08
CA SER A 162 -6.80 -16.27 -3.77
C SER A 162 -6.44 -17.09 -4.99
N THR A 163 -7.21 -18.17 -5.20
CA THR A 163 -7.17 -18.98 -6.43
C THR A 163 -8.17 -18.51 -7.48
N LYS A 164 -8.97 -17.49 -7.18
CA LYS A 164 -9.98 -16.95 -8.10
C LYS A 164 -9.31 -16.35 -9.34
N THR A 165 -9.88 -16.64 -10.49
CA THR A 165 -9.46 -16.04 -11.76
C THR A 165 -9.90 -14.59 -11.81
N VAL A 166 -9.00 -13.72 -12.24
CA VAL A 166 -9.30 -12.30 -12.50
C VAL A 166 -9.52 -12.12 -13.99
N ASN A 167 -10.71 -11.68 -14.37
CA ASN A 167 -10.97 -11.24 -15.74
C ASN A 167 -10.35 -9.84 -15.92
N TRP A 168 -9.51 -9.70 -16.92
CA TRP A 168 -8.83 -8.44 -17.21
C TRP A 168 -8.75 -8.16 -18.71
N LYS A 169 -8.65 -6.89 -19.03
CA LYS A 169 -8.46 -6.40 -20.40
C LYS A 169 -7.56 -5.17 -20.39
N MET A 170 -6.65 -5.10 -21.35
CA MET A 170 -5.87 -3.89 -21.63
C MET A 170 -6.46 -3.20 -22.85
N ASP A 171 -6.70 -1.90 -22.75
CA ASP A 171 -7.08 -1.05 -23.88
C ASP A 171 -6.31 0.29 -23.86
N ARG A 172 -6.66 1.21 -24.77
CA ARG A 172 -6.03 2.54 -24.86
C ARG A 172 -6.21 3.43 -23.64
N ASN A 173 -7.13 3.09 -22.74
CA ASN A 173 -7.44 3.89 -21.54
C ASN A 173 -6.73 3.35 -20.29
N GLY A 174 -6.28 2.09 -20.30
CA GLY A 174 -5.63 1.46 -19.17
C GLY A 174 -5.87 -0.03 -19.04
N LEU A 175 -5.49 -0.57 -17.89
CA LEU A 175 -5.79 -1.93 -17.48
C LEU A 175 -7.15 -1.94 -16.77
N ILE A 176 -8.07 -2.73 -17.30
CA ILE A 176 -9.39 -2.95 -16.72
C ILE A 176 -9.38 -4.30 -16.02
N LEU A 177 -9.75 -4.32 -14.75
CA LEU A 177 -9.88 -5.53 -13.92
C LEU A 177 -11.33 -5.67 -13.47
N ASN A 178 -11.90 -6.85 -13.61
CA ASN A 178 -13.19 -7.17 -12.99
C ASN A 178 -12.96 -7.67 -11.56
N VAL A 179 -13.67 -7.12 -10.59
CA VAL A 179 -13.54 -7.48 -9.17
C VAL A 179 -14.27 -8.81 -8.90
N PRO A 180 -13.55 -9.91 -8.66
CA PRO A 180 -14.19 -11.17 -8.32
C PRO A 180 -14.65 -11.18 -6.85
N GLU A 181 -15.46 -12.16 -6.49
CA GLU A 181 -15.84 -12.42 -5.11
C GLU A 181 -14.61 -12.85 -4.29
N ILE A 182 -14.28 -12.09 -3.25
CA ILE A 182 -13.13 -12.34 -2.39
C ILE A 182 -13.56 -12.28 -0.93
N PRO A 183 -13.11 -13.22 -0.09
CA PRO A 183 -13.56 -13.30 1.30
C PRO A 183 -13.01 -12.16 2.20
N ASN A 184 -11.89 -11.54 1.84
CA ASN A 184 -11.27 -10.48 2.63
C ASN A 184 -11.41 -9.13 1.95
N LYS A 185 -11.98 -8.14 2.66
CA LYS A 185 -12.31 -6.81 2.14
C LYS A 185 -11.25 -5.73 2.41
N VAL A 186 -10.23 -6.02 3.21
CA VAL A 186 -9.18 -5.03 3.53
C VAL A 186 -8.10 -5.09 2.47
N SER A 187 -8.00 -4.05 1.65
CA SER A 187 -6.96 -3.84 0.64
C SER A 187 -6.62 -5.10 -0.16
N ILE A 188 -7.38 -5.34 -1.22
CA ILE A 188 -7.13 -6.44 -2.15
C ILE A 188 -5.85 -6.15 -2.93
N VAL A 189 -4.97 -7.13 -3.02
CA VAL A 189 -3.72 -7.00 -3.77
C VAL A 189 -3.82 -7.81 -5.06
N TYR A 190 -3.90 -7.08 -6.19
CA TYR A 190 -3.75 -7.67 -7.51
C TYR A 190 -2.28 -7.73 -7.89
N LEU A 191 -1.89 -8.85 -8.44
CA LEU A 191 -0.54 -9.11 -8.91
C LEU A 191 -0.60 -9.15 -10.44
N SER A 192 0.08 -8.21 -11.10
CA SER A 192 0.22 -8.19 -12.56
C SER A 192 1.64 -8.61 -12.93
N LEU A 193 1.78 -9.80 -13.54
CA LEU A 193 3.05 -10.25 -14.10
C LEU A 193 3.27 -9.53 -15.44
N LEU A 194 4.25 -8.63 -15.46
CA LEU A 194 4.61 -7.87 -16.64
C LEU A 194 5.78 -8.54 -17.38
N HIS A 195 5.73 -8.56 -18.70
CA HIS A 195 6.94 -8.65 -19.49
C HIS A 195 7.42 -7.23 -19.76
N ILE A 196 8.33 -6.74 -18.92
CA ILE A 196 9.03 -5.48 -19.13
C ILE A 196 10.37 -5.86 -19.74
N SER A 197 10.61 -5.53 -21.01
CA SER A 197 11.97 -5.40 -21.54
C SER A 197 12.66 -4.39 -20.63
N GLU A 198 13.80 -4.77 -20.02
CA GLU A 198 14.53 -3.88 -19.11
C GLU A 198 14.75 -2.53 -19.78
N PRO A 199 14.29 -1.42 -19.15
CA PRO A 199 14.75 -0.12 -19.59
C PRO A 199 16.26 -0.10 -19.37
N THR A 200 17.03 0.16 -20.42
CA THR A 200 18.49 0.38 -20.35
C THR A 200 18.79 1.26 -19.16
N ARG A 201 19.51 0.71 -18.20
CA ARG A 201 19.93 1.32 -16.96
C ARG A 201 20.58 2.69 -17.24
N ARG A 202 19.87 3.77 -17.03
CA ARG A 202 20.51 5.07 -16.91
C ARG A 202 20.81 5.29 -15.43
N THR A 203 22.12 5.22 -15.14
CA THR A 203 22.87 5.61 -13.94
C THR A 203 22.58 4.86 -12.62
N PRO A 204 23.62 4.28 -12.01
CA PRO A 204 23.55 3.76 -10.65
C PRO A 204 23.40 4.93 -9.67
N ILE A 205 22.35 4.91 -8.86
CA ILE A 205 22.28 5.75 -7.68
C ILE A 205 23.27 5.14 -6.68
N SER A 206 24.37 5.84 -6.43
CA SER A 206 25.33 5.48 -5.41
C SER A 206 24.68 5.55 -4.05
N TYR A 207 24.61 4.41 -3.36
CA TYR A 207 24.23 4.37 -1.95
C TYR A 207 25.44 4.79 -1.11
N ALA A 208 25.37 5.94 -0.46
CA ALA A 208 26.25 6.23 0.66
C ALA A 208 25.64 5.55 1.90
N VAL A 209 26.28 4.47 2.35
CA VAL A 209 26.04 3.89 3.67
C VAL A 209 26.92 4.69 4.64
N PHE A 210 26.32 5.44 5.53
CA PHE A 210 27.00 5.97 6.71
C PHE A 210 26.65 5.08 7.91
N CYS A 211 27.68 4.52 8.52
CA CYS A 211 27.64 3.84 9.81
C CYS A 211 27.33 4.83 10.93
#